data_f25536bc01c86706f3343abe44b45e7d
#
_entry.id   f25536bc01c86706f3343abe44b45e7d
#
_cell.length_a   1.000
_cell.length_b   1.000
_cell.length_c   1.000
_cell.angle_alpha   90.00
_cell.angle_beta   90.00
_cell.angle_gamma   90.00
#
_symmetry.space_group_name_H-M   'P 1'
#
loop_
_entity.id
_entity.type
_entity.pdbx_description
1 polymer ?
#
loop_
_entity_poly.entity_id
_entity_poly.type
_entity_poly.pdbx_seq_one_letter_code
_entity_poly.pdbx_strand_id
1 'polypeptide(L)'
;MSSNTLRQKQQREPETTLEFVQSVGKVTGGTLLAFTMLSSSVIAGGLVGLAISFRNLPDVRSLRGYKPSETTHIYDMKGKMLASIHGEANREVVPLNNISPHLKRAVIAIEDSYFYSHRGVNGGAVARATLANFTTGRTVEGGSTLTMQLVKNLFLSPKRALSRKVAESVLALRIEQIFKKDQILEMYLNQVYWGHNTYGAQTAARSYFNKDAANLNLAESAMMAGLIQSPEALSPFVDMKAAKARQADVLNRMRELGWITANEE
;
A
#
# COMPACT_ATOMS: atom_id res chain seq x y z
N MET A 1 -30.71 -86.84 16.74
CA MET A 1 -31.31 -85.73 15.96
C MET A 1 -30.33 -84.56 16.02
N SER A 2 -29.52 -84.42 15.02
CA SER A 2 -28.47 -83.43 14.96
C SER A 2 -28.64 -82.62 13.73
N SER A 3 -28.96 -81.32 13.85
CA SER A 3 -29.19 -80.37 12.76
C SER A 3 -27.90 -79.65 12.49
N ASN A 4 -27.36 -79.93 11.33
CA ASN A 4 -26.19 -79.29 10.72
C ASN A 4 -26.58 -77.89 10.24
N THR A 5 -26.09 -76.86 10.86
CA THR A 5 -26.07 -75.49 10.37
C THR A 5 -24.75 -75.23 9.67
N LEU A 6 -24.71 -75.46 8.36
CA LEU A 6 -23.62 -75.10 7.49
C LEU A 6 -23.59 -73.58 7.32
N ARG A 7 -22.65 -72.94 7.95
CA ARG A 7 -22.27 -71.56 7.62
C ARG A 7 -21.68 -71.51 6.21
N GLN A 8 -22.42 -71.02 5.29
CA GLN A 8 -21.87 -70.58 3.99
C GLN A 8 -20.94 -69.39 4.24
N LYS A 9 -19.66 -69.62 4.28
CA LYS A 9 -18.63 -68.64 4.04
C LYS A 9 -18.77 -68.22 2.57
N GLN A 10 -19.35 -67.05 2.29
CA GLN A 10 -19.20 -66.41 0.99
C GLN A 10 -17.70 -66.17 0.78
N GLN A 11 -17.07 -66.99 -0.04
CA GLN A 11 -15.75 -66.77 -0.61
C GLN A 11 -15.90 -65.58 -1.54
N ARG A 12 -15.38 -64.39 -1.15
CA ARG A 12 -15.11 -63.30 -2.08
C ARG A 12 -14.05 -63.83 -3.03
N GLU A 13 -14.37 -64.01 -4.28
CA GLU A 13 -13.38 -64.26 -5.34
C GLU A 13 -12.38 -63.08 -5.33
N PRO A 14 -11.08 -63.31 -5.55
CA PRO A 14 -10.13 -62.22 -5.65
C PRO A 14 -10.49 -61.39 -6.88
N GLU A 15 -10.75 -60.11 -6.67
CA GLU A 15 -10.94 -59.14 -7.76
C GLU A 15 -9.81 -59.30 -8.75
N THR A 16 -10.16 -59.49 -10.03
CA THR A 16 -9.13 -59.60 -11.06
C THR A 16 -8.33 -58.30 -11.08
N THR A 17 -7.02 -58.41 -11.32
CA THR A 17 -6.12 -57.25 -11.36
C THR A 17 -6.67 -56.13 -12.25
N LEU A 18 -7.44 -56.49 -13.28
CA LEU A 18 -8.09 -55.55 -14.21
C LEU A 18 -9.22 -54.78 -13.54
N GLU A 19 -10.08 -55.42 -12.73
CA GLU A 19 -11.16 -54.79 -11.97
C GLU A 19 -10.66 -53.86 -10.89
N PHE A 20 -9.58 -54.23 -10.22
CA PHE A 20 -8.90 -53.36 -9.23
C PHE A 20 -8.33 -52.10 -9.90
N VAL A 21 -7.62 -52.24 -11.04
CA VAL A 21 -7.06 -51.12 -11.79
C VAL A 21 -8.16 -50.19 -12.32
N GLN A 22 -9.26 -50.74 -12.81
CA GLN A 22 -10.42 -49.95 -13.25
C GLN A 22 -11.12 -49.22 -12.10
N SER A 23 -11.24 -49.85 -10.95
CA SER A 23 -11.80 -49.27 -9.72
C SER A 23 -10.94 -48.11 -9.22
N VAL A 24 -9.62 -48.29 -9.13
CA VAL A 24 -8.66 -47.27 -8.76
C VAL A 24 -8.70 -46.10 -9.77
N GLY A 25 -8.75 -46.40 -11.07
CA GLY A 25 -8.84 -45.39 -12.13
C GLY A 25 -10.14 -44.56 -12.06
N LYS A 26 -11.26 -45.17 -11.73
CA LYS A 26 -12.55 -44.46 -11.53
C LYS A 26 -12.53 -43.56 -10.28
N VAL A 27 -11.96 -44.03 -9.17
CA VAL A 27 -11.87 -43.27 -7.91
C VAL A 27 -10.91 -42.07 -8.07
N THR A 28 -9.73 -42.32 -8.66
CA THR A 28 -8.73 -41.24 -8.88
C THR A 28 -9.23 -40.23 -9.91
N GLY A 29 -9.88 -40.69 -11.01
CA GLY A 29 -10.49 -39.80 -12.00
C GLY A 29 -11.65 -38.97 -11.41
N GLY A 30 -12.51 -39.61 -10.61
CA GLY A 30 -13.61 -38.92 -9.92
C GLY A 30 -13.14 -37.89 -8.91
N THR A 31 -12.13 -38.21 -8.11
CA THR A 31 -11.56 -37.25 -7.14
C THR A 31 -10.86 -36.09 -7.82
N LEU A 32 -10.11 -36.32 -8.91
CA LEU A 32 -9.48 -35.28 -9.68
C LEU A 32 -10.52 -34.35 -10.31
N LEU A 33 -11.57 -34.90 -10.88
CA LEU A 33 -12.68 -34.12 -11.46
C LEU A 33 -13.40 -33.28 -10.40
N ALA A 34 -13.69 -33.86 -9.24
CA ALA A 34 -14.31 -33.13 -8.12
C ALA A 34 -13.40 -31.98 -7.62
N PHE A 35 -12.10 -32.24 -7.51
CA PHE A 35 -11.14 -31.21 -7.10
C PHE A 35 -11.04 -30.07 -8.13
N THR A 36 -11.00 -30.38 -9.43
CA THR A 36 -10.98 -29.36 -10.49
C THR A 36 -12.30 -28.56 -10.55
N MET A 37 -13.44 -29.19 -10.35
CA MET A 37 -14.74 -28.49 -10.28
C MET A 37 -14.82 -27.57 -9.05
N LEU A 38 -14.39 -28.02 -7.88
CA LEU A 38 -14.38 -27.23 -6.66
C LEU A 38 -13.41 -26.04 -6.80
N SER A 39 -12.21 -26.26 -7.28
CA SER A 39 -11.22 -25.19 -7.48
C SER A 39 -11.69 -24.17 -8.53
N SER A 40 -12.26 -24.62 -9.64
CA SER A 40 -12.81 -23.71 -10.66
C SER A 40 -14.02 -22.90 -10.15
N SER A 41 -14.88 -23.49 -9.31
CA SER A 41 -16.00 -22.80 -8.69
C SER A 41 -15.54 -21.73 -7.70
N VAL A 42 -14.52 -22.03 -6.89
CA VAL A 42 -13.91 -21.05 -5.96
C VAL A 42 -13.27 -19.90 -6.73
N ILE A 43 -12.54 -20.22 -7.81
CA ILE A 43 -11.91 -19.20 -8.67
C ILE A 43 -12.99 -18.34 -9.34
N ALA A 44 -14.00 -18.95 -9.93
CA ALA A 44 -15.09 -18.24 -10.60
C ALA A 44 -15.87 -17.36 -9.61
N GLY A 45 -16.21 -17.89 -8.43
CA GLY A 45 -16.86 -17.12 -7.36
C GLY A 45 -16.02 -15.96 -6.88
N GLY A 46 -14.70 -16.16 -6.74
CA GLY A 46 -13.73 -15.11 -6.42
C GLY A 46 -13.68 -14.02 -7.50
N LEU A 47 -13.63 -14.39 -8.77
CA LEU A 47 -13.63 -13.45 -9.89
C LEU A 47 -14.93 -12.65 -9.98
N VAL A 48 -16.08 -13.28 -9.78
CA VAL A 48 -17.39 -12.59 -9.73
C VAL A 48 -17.45 -11.64 -8.55
N GLY A 49 -17.01 -12.05 -7.36
CA GLY A 49 -16.93 -11.19 -6.18
C GLY A 49 -16.03 -9.97 -6.39
N LEU A 50 -14.89 -10.17 -7.04
CA LEU A 50 -14.00 -9.09 -7.48
C LEU A 50 -14.68 -8.16 -8.49
N ALA A 51 -15.33 -8.70 -9.51
CA ALA A 51 -16.02 -7.90 -10.54
C ALA A 51 -17.14 -7.04 -9.94
N ILE A 52 -17.90 -7.56 -8.97
CA ILE A 52 -18.92 -6.81 -8.23
C ILE A 52 -18.27 -5.70 -7.40
N SER A 53 -17.17 -6.00 -6.72
CA SER A 53 -16.42 -5.01 -5.92
C SER A 53 -15.89 -3.87 -6.78
N PHE A 54 -15.57 -4.12 -8.06
CA PHE A 54 -15.05 -3.10 -8.97
C PHE A 54 -16.14 -2.19 -9.59
N ARG A 55 -17.42 -2.61 -9.58
CA ARG A 55 -18.53 -1.78 -10.10
C ARG A 55 -18.72 -0.49 -9.30
N ASN A 56 -18.42 -0.51 -8.01
CA ASN A 56 -18.63 0.60 -7.09
C ASN A 56 -17.35 1.41 -6.79
N LEU A 57 -16.28 1.22 -7.58
CA LEU A 57 -15.06 2.00 -7.40
C LEU A 57 -15.28 3.45 -7.87
N PRO A 58 -14.74 4.42 -7.12
CA PRO A 58 -14.78 5.84 -7.49
C PRO A 58 -14.19 6.10 -8.88
N ASP A 59 -14.72 7.11 -9.56
CA ASP A 59 -14.14 7.56 -10.83
C ASP A 59 -12.90 8.43 -10.55
N VAL A 60 -11.74 7.88 -10.87
CA VAL A 60 -10.44 8.57 -10.70
C VAL A 60 -10.30 9.81 -11.59
N ARG A 61 -11.16 9.96 -12.63
CA ARG A 61 -11.16 11.16 -13.49
C ARG A 61 -11.55 12.42 -12.74
N SER A 62 -12.30 12.27 -11.65
CA SER A 62 -12.66 13.40 -10.77
C SER A 62 -11.43 14.11 -10.19
N LEU A 63 -10.28 13.44 -10.12
CA LEU A 63 -9.01 14.05 -9.67
C LEU A 63 -8.45 15.10 -10.64
N ARG A 64 -8.90 15.18 -11.89
CA ARG A 64 -8.43 16.21 -12.84
C ARG A 64 -8.76 17.64 -12.39
N GLY A 65 -9.81 17.80 -11.63
CA GLY A 65 -10.23 19.08 -11.06
C GLY A 65 -10.18 19.11 -9.53
N TYR A 66 -9.59 18.09 -8.91
CA TYR A 66 -9.54 17.99 -7.48
C TYR A 66 -8.63 19.06 -6.88
N LYS A 67 -9.23 19.87 -6.03
CA LYS A 67 -8.52 20.83 -5.17
C LYS A 67 -8.77 20.40 -3.73
N PRO A 68 -7.74 19.98 -2.98
CA PRO A 68 -7.91 19.68 -1.57
C PRO A 68 -8.32 20.93 -0.81
N SER A 69 -9.02 20.76 0.31
CA SER A 69 -9.33 21.88 1.21
C SER A 69 -8.03 22.46 1.74
N GLU A 70 -7.89 23.76 1.67
CA GLU A 70 -6.72 24.51 2.13
C GLU A 70 -7.06 25.34 3.37
N THR A 71 -6.03 25.69 4.12
CA THR A 71 -6.10 26.61 5.26
C THR A 71 -6.28 28.04 4.72
N THR A 72 -7.26 28.76 5.27
CA THR A 72 -7.44 30.18 4.98
C THR A 72 -6.55 30.99 5.92
N HIS A 73 -5.69 31.84 5.36
CA HIS A 73 -4.85 32.73 6.12
C HIS A 73 -5.41 34.16 6.10
N ILE A 74 -5.52 34.76 7.25
CA ILE A 74 -5.98 36.16 7.42
C ILE A 74 -4.75 37.00 7.73
N TYR A 75 -4.55 38.07 6.95
CA TYR A 75 -3.43 38.99 7.09
C TYR A 75 -3.94 40.40 7.45
N ASP A 76 -3.12 41.17 8.17
CA ASP A 76 -3.34 42.61 8.34
C ASP A 76 -2.96 43.38 7.07
N MET A 77 -3.24 44.69 7.07
CA MET A 77 -2.91 45.58 5.95
C MET A 77 -1.40 45.69 5.66
N LYS A 78 -0.53 45.25 6.59
CA LYS A 78 0.92 45.22 6.46
C LYS A 78 1.46 43.86 6.04
N GLY A 79 0.56 42.88 5.75
CA GLY A 79 0.94 41.52 5.35
C GLY A 79 1.35 40.61 6.52
N LYS A 80 1.12 41.03 7.76
CA LYS A 80 1.39 40.16 8.93
C LYS A 80 0.21 39.20 9.10
N MET A 81 0.49 37.90 9.22
CA MET A 81 -0.53 36.88 9.46
C MET A 81 -1.18 37.12 10.85
N LEU A 82 -2.50 37.27 10.86
CA LEU A 82 -3.31 37.43 12.05
C LEU A 82 -3.91 36.12 12.54
N ALA A 83 -4.37 35.27 11.61
CA ALA A 83 -4.99 34.00 11.94
C ALA A 83 -4.87 33.01 10.78
N SER A 84 -4.91 31.73 11.12
CA SER A 84 -5.06 30.63 10.18
C SER A 84 -6.32 29.85 10.55
N ILE A 85 -7.26 29.75 9.62
CA ILE A 85 -8.52 29.05 9.80
C ILE A 85 -8.50 27.83 8.88
N HIS A 86 -8.61 26.65 9.45
CA HIS A 86 -8.70 25.40 8.71
C HIS A 86 -9.91 24.59 9.20
N GLY A 87 -10.47 23.76 8.33
CA GLY A 87 -11.51 22.79 8.68
C GLY A 87 -10.88 21.53 9.29
N GLU A 88 -11.17 20.38 8.70
CA GLU A 88 -10.66 19.08 9.18
C GLU A 88 -9.14 18.89 8.96
N ALA A 89 -8.53 19.61 8.01
CA ALA A 89 -7.13 19.48 7.64
C ALA A 89 -6.44 20.84 7.58
N ASN A 90 -5.33 20.98 8.32
CA ASN A 90 -4.40 22.09 8.14
C ASN A 90 -3.50 21.77 6.94
N ARG A 91 -3.72 22.46 5.80
CA ARG A 91 -3.05 22.19 4.53
C ARG A 91 -2.82 23.45 3.72
N GLU A 92 -1.64 23.52 3.14
CA GLU A 92 -1.26 24.48 2.11
C GLU A 92 -0.73 23.70 0.90
N VAL A 93 -1.33 23.93 -0.27
CA VAL A 93 -0.98 23.22 -1.51
C VAL A 93 0.08 24.00 -2.27
N VAL A 94 1.12 23.33 -2.69
CA VAL A 94 2.20 23.91 -3.49
C VAL A 94 2.52 23.05 -4.71
N PRO A 95 2.94 23.66 -5.84
CA PRO A 95 3.41 22.92 -7.01
C PRO A 95 4.62 22.05 -6.64
N LEU A 96 4.81 20.94 -7.36
CA LEU A 96 5.92 20.01 -7.14
C LEU A 96 7.30 20.71 -7.22
N ASN A 97 7.43 21.74 -8.05
CA ASN A 97 8.67 22.52 -8.18
C ASN A 97 8.99 23.35 -6.92
N ASN A 98 8.00 23.62 -6.09
CA ASN A 98 8.15 24.33 -4.81
C ASN A 98 8.34 23.36 -3.64
N ILE A 99 8.69 22.10 -3.92
CA ILE A 99 9.06 21.09 -2.92
C ILE A 99 10.52 20.69 -3.15
N SER A 100 11.30 20.67 -2.06
CA SER A 100 12.73 20.34 -2.09
C SER A 100 13.00 19.04 -2.86
N PRO A 101 14.02 19.01 -3.73
CA PRO A 101 14.47 17.77 -4.37
C PRO A 101 14.87 16.70 -3.37
N HIS A 102 15.40 17.10 -2.20
CA HIS A 102 15.76 16.19 -1.13
C HIS A 102 14.52 15.50 -0.55
N LEU A 103 13.43 16.24 -0.29
CA LEU A 103 12.20 15.66 0.23
C LEU A 103 11.56 14.69 -0.77
N LYS A 104 11.49 15.06 -2.05
CA LYS A 104 10.99 14.18 -3.11
C LYS A 104 11.75 12.86 -3.16
N ARG A 105 13.09 12.92 -3.17
CA ARG A 105 13.96 11.74 -3.19
C ARG A 105 13.83 10.93 -1.90
N ALA A 106 13.82 11.55 -0.73
CA ALA A 106 13.71 10.87 0.56
C ALA A 106 12.40 10.07 0.68
N VAL A 107 11.27 10.69 0.28
CA VAL A 107 9.97 10.01 0.28
C VAL A 107 9.96 8.84 -0.71
N ILE A 108 10.45 9.04 -1.93
CA ILE A 108 10.51 7.97 -2.93
C ILE A 108 11.44 6.84 -2.45
N ALA A 109 12.58 7.16 -1.87
CA ALA A 109 13.55 6.17 -1.39
C ALA A 109 12.93 5.22 -0.35
N ILE A 110 12.22 5.76 0.63
CA ILE A 110 11.73 4.97 1.76
C ILE A 110 10.37 4.32 1.50
N GLU A 111 9.48 4.98 0.74
CA GLU A 111 8.12 4.50 0.51
C GLU A 111 7.98 3.68 -0.77
N ASP A 112 8.67 4.06 -1.85
CA ASP A 112 8.51 3.43 -3.16
C ASP A 112 9.72 3.68 -4.09
N SER A 113 10.84 3.06 -3.81
CA SER A 113 12.11 3.32 -4.52
C SER A 113 12.05 3.05 -6.03
N TYR A 114 11.05 2.32 -6.50
CA TYR A 114 10.79 2.04 -7.93
C TYR A 114 9.63 2.85 -8.50
N PHE A 115 9.21 3.94 -7.83
CA PHE A 115 8.04 4.73 -8.20
C PHE A 115 7.98 5.08 -9.70
N TYR A 116 9.08 5.53 -10.27
CA TYR A 116 9.14 5.91 -11.69
C TYR A 116 9.18 4.72 -12.66
N SER A 117 9.40 3.49 -12.17
CA SER A 117 9.62 2.30 -13.01
C SER A 117 8.38 1.42 -13.17
N HIS A 118 7.44 1.45 -12.22
CA HIS A 118 6.21 0.65 -12.28
C HIS A 118 5.00 1.48 -12.72
N ARG A 119 3.86 0.81 -12.96
CA ARG A 119 2.59 1.42 -13.36
C ARG A 119 1.50 1.20 -12.29
N GLY A 120 1.63 1.89 -11.16
CA GLY A 120 0.64 1.87 -10.07
C GLY A 120 0.85 0.78 -9.03
N VAL A 121 1.27 -0.40 -9.43
CA VAL A 121 1.56 -1.54 -8.56
C VAL A 121 2.95 -2.07 -8.85
N ASN A 122 3.73 -2.33 -7.81
CA ASN A 122 5.04 -2.98 -7.91
C ASN A 122 4.92 -4.45 -7.51
N GLY A 123 4.71 -5.33 -8.50
CA GLY A 123 4.56 -6.78 -8.26
C GLY A 123 5.76 -7.42 -7.57
N GLY A 124 6.98 -6.97 -7.90
CA GLY A 124 8.20 -7.46 -7.25
C GLY A 124 8.27 -7.06 -5.77
N ALA A 125 7.89 -5.82 -5.44
CA ALA A 125 7.82 -5.38 -4.05
C ALA A 125 6.74 -6.13 -3.26
N VAL A 126 5.58 -6.37 -3.86
CA VAL A 126 4.50 -7.16 -3.24
C VAL A 126 4.96 -8.59 -2.96
N ALA A 127 5.61 -9.25 -3.93
CA ALA A 127 6.12 -10.61 -3.76
C ALA A 127 7.19 -10.68 -2.65
N ARG A 128 8.15 -9.75 -2.66
CA ARG A 128 9.20 -9.66 -1.63
C ARG A 128 8.60 -9.43 -0.24
N ALA A 129 7.72 -8.43 -0.10
CA ALA A 129 7.06 -8.13 1.17
C ALA A 129 6.22 -9.31 1.68
N THR A 130 5.53 -10.03 0.79
CA THR A 130 4.75 -11.22 1.15
C THR A 130 5.67 -12.32 1.70
N LEU A 131 6.80 -12.58 1.04
CA LEU A 131 7.77 -13.57 1.48
C LEU A 131 8.41 -13.19 2.82
N ALA A 132 8.86 -11.93 2.96
CA ALA A 132 9.47 -11.43 4.19
C ALA A 132 8.50 -11.50 5.38
N ASN A 133 7.25 -11.10 5.19
CA ASN A 133 6.23 -11.15 6.22
C ASN A 133 5.82 -12.58 6.58
N PHE A 134 5.80 -13.51 5.60
CA PHE A 134 5.54 -14.91 5.83
C PHE A 134 6.66 -15.58 6.63
N THR A 135 7.92 -15.31 6.29
CA THR A 135 9.08 -15.91 6.97
C THR A 135 9.30 -15.37 8.38
N THR A 136 8.95 -14.11 8.64
CA THR A 136 9.11 -13.47 9.95
C THR A 136 7.88 -13.58 10.85
N GLY A 137 6.74 -14.00 10.31
CA GLY A 137 5.46 -14.07 11.03
C GLY A 137 4.87 -12.72 11.44
N ARG A 138 5.44 -11.61 10.95
CA ARG A 138 4.99 -10.22 11.23
C ARG A 138 5.18 -9.33 10.02
N THR A 139 4.48 -8.18 10.01
CA THR A 139 4.60 -7.21 8.92
C THR A 139 5.92 -6.43 9.06
N VAL A 140 6.93 -6.82 8.31
CA VAL A 140 8.27 -6.21 8.30
C VAL A 140 8.44 -5.29 7.11
N GLU A 141 7.90 -5.67 5.95
CA GLU A 141 7.95 -4.88 4.72
C GLU A 141 6.56 -4.53 4.20
N GLY A 142 6.42 -3.33 3.61
CA GLY A 142 5.24 -2.87 2.91
C GLY A 142 5.39 -3.00 1.39
N GLY A 143 4.45 -3.64 0.72
CA GLY A 143 4.39 -3.72 -0.74
C GLY A 143 3.48 -2.66 -1.38
N SER A 144 3.12 -1.59 -0.67
CA SER A 144 2.24 -0.54 -1.20
C SER A 144 3.05 0.53 -1.90
N THR A 145 2.62 0.93 -3.09
CA THR A 145 3.23 2.04 -3.84
C THR A 145 2.69 3.40 -3.37
N LEU A 146 3.38 4.49 -3.72
CA LEU A 146 2.91 5.87 -3.48
C LEU A 146 1.53 6.10 -4.10
N THR A 147 1.28 5.56 -5.29
CA THR A 147 -0.02 5.67 -5.97
C THR A 147 -1.11 4.93 -5.21
N MET A 148 -0.84 3.75 -4.66
CA MET A 148 -1.79 3.01 -3.81
C MET A 148 -2.08 3.74 -2.50
N GLN A 149 -1.07 4.39 -1.90
CA GLN A 149 -1.24 5.20 -0.69
C GLN A 149 -2.09 6.45 -0.97
N LEU A 150 -1.85 7.12 -2.11
CA LEU A 150 -2.67 8.26 -2.56
C LEU A 150 -4.14 7.86 -2.71
N VAL A 151 -4.41 6.75 -3.41
CA VAL A 151 -5.76 6.18 -3.56
C VAL A 151 -6.42 5.91 -2.22
N LYS A 152 -5.69 5.27 -1.31
CA LYS A 152 -6.19 4.99 0.04
C LYS A 152 -6.63 6.26 0.75
N ASN A 153 -5.82 7.32 0.67
CA ASN A 153 -6.07 8.57 1.37
C ASN A 153 -7.21 9.39 0.76
N LEU A 154 -7.46 9.26 -0.55
CA LEU A 154 -8.47 10.06 -1.26
C LEU A 154 -9.84 9.38 -1.35
N PHE A 155 -9.88 8.06 -1.50
CA PHE A 155 -11.09 7.36 -1.92
C PHE A 155 -11.57 6.28 -0.96
N LEU A 156 -10.74 5.80 -0.05
CA LEU A 156 -11.05 4.59 0.70
C LEU A 156 -11.19 4.85 2.19
N SER A 157 -12.21 4.23 2.79
CA SER A 157 -12.40 4.30 4.24
C SER A 157 -11.34 3.47 4.98
N PRO A 158 -11.03 3.79 6.25
CA PRO A 158 -9.97 3.14 7.03
C PRO A 158 -10.22 1.66 7.38
N LYS A 159 -11.39 1.09 7.07
CA LYS A 159 -11.71 -0.32 7.36
C LYS A 159 -10.71 -1.26 6.67
N ARG A 160 -10.03 -2.07 7.45
CA ARG A 160 -9.06 -3.06 6.94
C ARG A 160 -9.82 -4.26 6.36
N ALA A 161 -9.78 -4.44 5.05
CA ALA A 161 -10.32 -5.61 4.36
C ALA A 161 -9.41 -5.95 3.16
N LEU A 162 -9.36 -7.24 2.82
CA LEU A 162 -8.61 -7.69 1.63
C LEU A 162 -9.17 -7.04 0.35
N SER A 163 -10.50 -6.87 0.28
CA SER A 163 -11.18 -6.15 -0.80
C SER A 163 -10.67 -4.71 -0.98
N ARG A 164 -10.31 -4.02 0.11
CA ARG A 164 -9.73 -2.68 0.02
C ARG A 164 -8.36 -2.71 -0.65
N LYS A 165 -7.49 -3.69 -0.34
CA LYS A 165 -6.16 -3.78 -0.96
C LYS A 165 -6.22 -4.03 -2.46
N VAL A 166 -7.19 -4.81 -2.88
CA VAL A 166 -7.47 -5.01 -4.31
C VAL A 166 -8.00 -3.73 -4.95
N ALA A 167 -8.92 -3.01 -4.28
CA ALA A 167 -9.42 -1.72 -4.73
C ALA A 167 -8.30 -0.68 -4.87
N GLU A 168 -7.39 -0.58 -3.89
CA GLU A 168 -6.19 0.27 -3.94
C GLU A 168 -5.37 -0.03 -5.21
N SER A 169 -5.12 -1.30 -5.49
CA SER A 169 -4.33 -1.72 -6.66
C SER A 169 -5.00 -1.34 -7.98
N VAL A 170 -6.30 -1.60 -8.12
CA VAL A 170 -7.04 -1.30 -9.35
C VAL A 170 -7.15 0.22 -9.59
N LEU A 171 -7.46 0.98 -8.55
CA LEU A 171 -7.51 2.44 -8.65
C LEU A 171 -6.13 3.04 -8.93
N ALA A 172 -5.06 2.50 -8.34
CA ALA A 172 -3.69 2.93 -8.63
C ALA A 172 -3.33 2.71 -10.10
N LEU A 173 -3.67 1.55 -10.67
CA LEU A 173 -3.49 1.28 -12.11
C LEU A 173 -4.27 2.28 -12.98
N ARG A 174 -5.52 2.63 -12.60
CA ARG A 174 -6.34 3.61 -13.34
C ARG A 174 -5.77 5.02 -13.25
N ILE A 175 -5.28 5.45 -12.07
CA ILE A 175 -4.65 6.76 -11.90
C ILE A 175 -3.43 6.89 -12.79
N GLU A 176 -2.58 5.90 -12.86
CA GLU A 176 -1.35 5.93 -13.68
C GLU A 176 -1.60 5.83 -15.20
N GLN A 177 -2.82 5.51 -15.63
CA GLN A 177 -3.24 5.65 -17.03
C GLN A 177 -3.63 7.10 -17.37
N ILE A 178 -3.97 7.92 -16.38
CA ILE A 178 -4.52 9.26 -16.58
C ILE A 178 -3.52 10.36 -16.22
N PHE A 179 -2.71 10.14 -15.18
CA PHE A 179 -1.79 11.12 -14.62
C PHE A 179 -0.33 10.69 -14.82
N LYS A 180 0.55 11.67 -15.06
CA LYS A 180 2.00 11.45 -15.08
C LYS A 180 2.53 11.26 -13.68
N LYS A 181 3.67 10.60 -13.54
CA LYS A 181 4.33 10.34 -12.25
C LYS A 181 4.50 11.59 -11.39
N ASP A 182 4.96 12.69 -11.98
CA ASP A 182 5.16 13.94 -11.25
C ASP A 182 3.84 14.53 -10.74
N GLN A 183 2.74 14.39 -11.48
CA GLN A 183 1.42 14.82 -11.02
C GLN A 183 0.93 13.96 -9.85
N ILE A 184 1.20 12.65 -9.89
CA ILE A 184 0.86 11.73 -8.80
C ILE A 184 1.70 12.06 -7.55
N LEU A 185 2.99 12.31 -7.72
CA LEU A 185 3.88 12.71 -6.62
C LEU A 185 3.46 14.05 -6.00
N GLU A 186 3.08 15.02 -6.83
CA GLU A 186 2.54 16.32 -6.37
C GLU A 186 1.28 16.13 -5.53
N MET A 187 0.31 15.39 -6.05
CA MET A 187 -0.91 15.07 -5.31
C MET A 187 -0.60 14.34 -4.00
N TYR A 188 0.31 13.38 -4.02
CA TYR A 188 0.69 12.62 -2.83
C TYR A 188 1.31 13.53 -1.76
N LEU A 189 2.33 14.32 -2.13
CA LEU A 189 3.05 15.18 -1.20
C LEU A 189 2.18 16.30 -0.62
N ASN A 190 1.15 16.74 -1.35
CA ASN A 190 0.17 17.71 -0.86
C ASN A 190 -0.96 17.06 -0.05
N GLN A 191 -1.14 15.73 -0.10
CA GLN A 191 -2.25 15.03 0.55
C GLN A 191 -1.83 14.27 1.80
N VAL A 192 -0.58 13.77 1.85
CA VAL A 192 -0.13 12.89 2.91
C VAL A 192 -0.18 13.57 4.28
N TYR A 193 -0.54 12.79 5.31
CA TYR A 193 -0.59 13.22 6.70
C TYR A 193 0.80 13.10 7.33
N TRP A 194 1.21 14.15 8.04
CA TRP A 194 2.53 14.27 8.66
C TRP A 194 2.47 14.32 10.19
N GLY A 195 1.31 14.06 10.80
CA GLY A 195 1.08 14.18 12.25
C GLY A 195 0.58 15.56 12.68
N HIS A 196 0.08 15.65 13.91
CA HIS A 196 -0.36 16.90 14.56
C HIS A 196 -1.31 17.73 13.69
N ASN A 197 -2.30 17.07 13.09
CA ASN A 197 -3.27 17.69 12.16
C ASN A 197 -2.64 18.38 10.95
N THR A 198 -1.43 18.01 10.56
CA THR A 198 -0.66 18.62 9.48
C THR A 198 -0.72 17.75 8.23
N TYR A 199 -1.24 18.31 7.15
CA TYR A 199 -1.36 17.68 5.85
C TYR A 199 -0.57 18.43 4.78
N GLY A 200 0.09 17.69 3.89
CA GLY A 200 0.90 18.27 2.83
C GLY A 200 2.28 18.75 3.26
N ALA A 201 3.23 18.69 2.32
CA ALA A 201 4.64 18.95 2.56
C ALA A 201 4.93 20.39 3.00
N GLN A 202 4.19 21.37 2.47
CA GLN A 202 4.41 22.78 2.79
C GLN A 202 4.05 23.07 4.26
N THR A 203 2.86 22.64 4.68
CA THR A 203 2.39 22.82 6.06
C THR A 203 3.29 22.09 7.04
N ALA A 204 3.72 20.86 6.69
CA ALA A 204 4.63 20.07 7.51
C ALA A 204 6.01 20.74 7.65
N ALA A 205 6.58 21.25 6.56
CA ALA A 205 7.85 21.95 6.59
C ALA A 205 7.81 23.19 7.51
N ARG A 206 6.72 23.92 7.46
CA ARG A 206 6.51 25.07 8.36
C ARG A 206 6.31 24.64 9.82
N SER A 207 5.52 23.59 10.05
CA SER A 207 5.24 23.10 11.41
C SER A 207 6.49 22.53 12.10
N TYR A 208 7.30 21.73 11.41
CA TYR A 208 8.45 21.06 12.00
C TYR A 208 9.73 21.91 11.99
N PHE A 209 9.92 22.74 10.95
CA PHE A 209 11.20 23.43 10.72
C PHE A 209 11.07 24.94 10.52
N ASN A 210 9.85 25.48 10.54
CA ASN A 210 9.58 26.90 10.25
C ASN A 210 10.19 27.37 8.91
N LYS A 211 10.10 26.49 7.89
CA LYS A 211 10.64 26.72 6.55
C LYS A 211 9.61 26.39 5.48
N ASP A 212 9.78 26.97 4.29
CA ASP A 212 9.04 26.49 3.13
C ASP A 212 9.55 25.12 2.66
N ALA A 213 8.67 24.30 2.12
CA ALA A 213 9.00 22.96 1.64
C ALA A 213 10.12 22.95 0.57
N ALA A 214 10.27 24.05 -0.18
CA ALA A 214 11.35 24.24 -1.15
C ALA A 214 12.73 24.31 -0.51
N ASN A 215 12.81 24.81 0.72
CA ASN A 215 14.05 25.15 1.43
C ASN A 215 14.52 24.06 2.42
N LEU A 216 13.87 22.91 2.45
CA LEU A 216 14.27 21.78 3.27
C LEU A 216 15.61 21.22 2.78
N ASN A 217 16.56 21.07 3.69
CA ASN A 217 17.82 20.37 3.42
C ASN A 217 17.64 18.84 3.46
N LEU A 218 18.74 18.09 3.24
CA LEU A 218 18.74 16.65 3.22
C LEU A 218 18.29 16.04 4.56
N ALA A 219 18.85 16.50 5.67
CA ALA A 219 18.54 15.96 6.99
C ALA A 219 17.08 16.21 7.39
N GLU A 220 16.56 17.42 7.17
CA GLU A 220 15.16 17.77 7.42
C GLU A 220 14.21 16.96 6.54
N SER A 221 14.56 16.79 5.26
CA SER A 221 13.82 16.00 4.29
C SER A 221 13.76 14.52 4.67
N ALA A 222 14.88 13.96 5.11
CA ALA A 222 14.94 12.57 5.57
C ALA A 222 14.13 12.35 6.85
N MET A 223 14.17 13.29 7.79
CA MET A 223 13.35 13.24 8.99
C MET A 223 11.86 13.27 8.63
N MET A 224 11.42 14.22 7.81
CA MET A 224 10.04 14.26 7.34
C MET A 224 9.63 12.96 6.65
N ALA A 225 10.41 12.46 5.69
CA ALA A 225 10.08 11.22 5.00
C ALA A 225 9.91 10.04 5.96
N GLY A 226 10.68 10.01 7.04
CA GLY A 226 10.57 8.99 8.09
C GLY A 226 9.24 9.02 8.85
N LEU A 227 8.61 10.19 9.00
CA LEU A 227 7.35 10.36 9.73
C LEU A 227 6.18 9.63 9.06
N ILE A 228 6.18 9.49 7.74
CA ILE A 228 5.03 8.98 6.95
C ILE A 228 4.58 7.60 7.45
N GLN A 229 5.48 6.76 7.91
CA GLN A 229 5.19 5.41 8.40
C GLN A 229 4.25 5.43 9.62
N SER A 230 4.49 6.34 10.58
CA SER A 230 3.72 6.47 11.82
C SER A 230 3.84 7.90 12.34
N PRO A 231 3.11 8.86 11.75
CA PRO A 231 3.36 10.29 11.93
C PRO A 231 3.27 10.79 13.38
N GLU A 232 2.38 10.21 14.18
CA GLU A 232 2.25 10.59 15.59
C GLU A 232 3.39 9.99 16.44
N ALA A 233 3.68 8.69 16.27
CA ALA A 233 4.65 7.99 17.11
C ALA A 233 6.11 8.35 16.78
N LEU A 234 6.39 8.67 15.51
CA LEU A 234 7.72 9.04 15.03
C LEU A 234 7.96 10.56 15.04
N SER A 235 6.99 11.34 15.55
CA SER A 235 7.13 12.79 15.62
C SER A 235 8.29 13.19 16.54
N PRO A 236 9.20 14.11 16.11
CA PRO A 236 10.29 14.62 16.95
C PRO A 236 9.78 15.40 18.18
N PHE A 237 8.51 15.83 18.17
CA PHE A 237 7.88 16.44 19.33
C PHE A 237 7.45 15.43 20.39
N VAL A 238 7.29 14.15 20.00
CA VAL A 238 6.89 13.05 20.89
C VAL A 238 8.09 12.20 21.30
N ASP A 239 8.89 11.75 20.33
CA ASP A 239 10.09 10.95 20.55
C ASP A 239 11.19 11.31 19.53
N MET A 240 12.06 12.22 19.93
CA MET A 240 13.20 12.65 19.10
C MET A 240 14.16 11.49 18.80
N LYS A 241 14.31 10.52 19.71
CA LYS A 241 15.21 9.38 19.51
C LYS A 241 14.66 8.44 18.43
N ALA A 242 13.38 8.13 18.48
CA ALA A 242 12.71 7.34 17.45
C ALA A 242 12.71 8.07 16.09
N ALA A 243 12.44 9.38 16.09
CA ALA A 243 12.49 10.22 14.89
C ALA A 243 13.89 10.17 14.23
N LYS A 244 14.97 10.34 15.02
CA LYS A 244 16.35 10.26 14.51
C LYS A 244 16.73 8.86 14.03
N ALA A 245 16.31 7.81 14.71
CA ALA A 245 16.55 6.45 14.25
C ALA A 245 15.88 6.22 12.87
N ARG A 246 14.63 6.70 12.72
CA ARG A 246 13.93 6.59 11.44
C ARG A 246 14.52 7.48 10.35
N GLN A 247 15.00 8.67 10.69
CA GLN A 247 15.76 9.54 9.79
C GLN A 247 17.00 8.81 9.24
N ALA A 248 17.76 8.13 10.10
CA ALA A 248 18.92 7.34 9.68
C ALA A 248 18.53 6.21 8.73
N ASP A 249 17.40 5.51 8.96
CA ASP A 249 16.90 4.50 8.02
C ASP A 249 16.65 5.10 6.62
N VAL A 250 16.08 6.31 6.56
CA VAL A 250 15.82 7.01 5.28
C VAL A 250 17.12 7.37 4.58
N LEU A 251 18.09 7.94 5.30
CA LEU A 251 19.41 8.30 4.74
C LEU A 251 20.16 7.07 4.26
N ASN A 252 20.24 6.02 5.07
CA ASN A 252 20.78 4.72 4.67
C ASN A 252 20.15 4.22 3.37
N ARG A 253 18.80 4.30 3.26
CA ARG A 253 18.11 3.88 2.05
C ARG A 253 18.46 4.73 0.84
N MET A 254 18.58 6.04 1.01
CA MET A 254 19.02 6.93 -0.07
C MET A 254 20.46 6.62 -0.52
N ARG A 255 21.35 6.27 0.42
CA ARG A 255 22.72 5.84 0.11
C ARG A 255 22.76 4.51 -0.64
N GLU A 256 22.00 3.49 -0.20
CA GLU A 256 21.89 2.20 -0.88
C GLU A 256 21.44 2.35 -2.34
N LEU A 257 20.57 3.34 -2.61
CA LEU A 257 20.12 3.68 -3.96
C LEU A 257 21.13 4.54 -4.76
N GLY A 258 22.26 4.94 -4.16
CA GLY A 258 23.25 5.78 -4.77
C GLY A 258 22.80 7.24 -4.99
N TRP A 259 21.80 7.70 -4.23
CA TRP A 259 21.25 9.07 -4.37
C TRP A 259 21.93 10.08 -3.46
N ILE A 260 22.68 9.62 -2.48
CA ILE A 260 23.57 10.38 -1.64
C ILE A 260 24.88 9.61 -1.41
N THR A 261 25.94 10.30 -1.06
CA THR A 261 27.23 9.72 -0.71
C THR A 261 27.29 9.38 0.78
N ALA A 262 28.31 8.59 1.19
CA ALA A 262 28.54 8.29 2.59
C ALA A 262 28.89 9.53 3.44
N ASN A 263 29.42 10.60 2.82
CA ASN A 263 29.72 11.85 3.52
C ASN A 263 28.49 12.75 3.70
N GLU A 264 27.43 12.53 2.93
CA GLU A 264 26.17 13.26 3.03
C GLU A 264 25.18 12.59 4.00
N GLU A 265 25.42 11.32 4.37
CA GLU A 265 24.67 10.57 5.37
C GLU A 265 25.07 11.01 6.78
#